data_0c2cb7491778e50900ea34a221e5e607
#
_entry.id   0c2cb7491778e50900ea34a221e5e607
#
_cell.length_a   1.000
_cell.length_b   1.000
_cell.length_c   1.000
_cell.angle_alpha   90.00
_cell.angle_beta   90.00
_cell.angle_gamma   90.00
#
_symmetry.space_group_name_H-M   'P 1'
#
loop_
_entity.id
_entity.type
_entity.pdbx_description
1 polymer ?
#
loop_
_entity_poly.entity_id
_entity_poly.type
_entity_poly.pdbx_seq_one_letter_code
_entity_poly.pdbx_strand_id
1 'polypeptide(L)'
;MWLIGEAIFFFLPVGVCWSTVKKLGGTPILGITLGVTLVSPQLMNAYLIGKEVPEVWDFGLFAIEKVGYQAQVIPAILAGVALAFIENNLRRVVPSYLYLVVVPFVSIIVSVVLAHAFIGPFGRVIGDGVAFAAKAAMTGDFAVIGSTLFGFMYAPLVITGIHHTTNAVDLQLMQELGGTPIWPLIALSNIAQASAVVXXXXXXXXXXXXXXXXXXXXXXXXXXXXXXXXXXXXXXXXXXXXXXXXXXXLPQSVVAQV
;
A
#
# COMPACT_ATOMS: atom_id res chain seq x y z
N MET A 1 0.38 -14.46 -15.78
CA MET A 1 -0.44 -13.49 -14.98
C MET A 1 0.33 -12.96 -13.77
N TRP A 2 1.02 -13.82 -13.02
CA TRP A 2 1.82 -13.42 -11.86
C TRP A 2 2.81 -12.29 -12.18
N LEU A 3 3.59 -12.44 -13.26
CA LEU A 3 4.61 -11.45 -13.67
C LEU A 3 4.02 -10.04 -13.82
N ILE A 4 2.85 -9.95 -14.47
CA ILE A 4 2.22 -8.64 -14.75
C ILE A 4 1.76 -7.99 -13.45
N GLY A 5 1.06 -8.75 -12.59
CA GLY A 5 0.55 -8.24 -11.32
C GLY A 5 1.68 -7.81 -10.39
N GLU A 6 2.67 -8.66 -10.23
CA GLU A 6 3.81 -8.39 -9.33
C GLU A 6 4.62 -7.17 -9.80
N ALA A 7 4.87 -7.07 -11.12
CA ALA A 7 5.64 -5.95 -11.65
C ALA A 7 4.96 -4.60 -11.37
N ILE A 8 3.64 -4.53 -11.54
CA ILE A 8 2.88 -3.31 -11.28
C ILE A 8 3.04 -2.88 -9.82
N PHE A 9 2.88 -3.82 -8.88
CA PHE A 9 3.03 -3.52 -7.46
C PHE A 9 4.47 -3.20 -7.08
N PHE A 10 5.44 -3.95 -7.63
CA PHE A 10 6.86 -3.74 -7.36
C PHE A 10 7.28 -2.32 -7.75
N PHE A 11 6.87 -1.85 -8.93
CA PHE A 11 7.23 -0.54 -9.47
C PHE A 11 6.19 0.56 -9.15
N LEU A 12 5.23 0.27 -8.27
CA LEU A 12 4.20 1.23 -7.86
C LEU A 12 4.78 2.60 -7.42
N PRO A 13 5.89 2.66 -6.64
CA PRO A 13 6.46 3.95 -6.26
C PRO A 13 6.86 4.83 -7.44
N VAL A 14 7.21 4.24 -8.59
CA VAL A 14 7.58 5.02 -9.79
C VAL A 14 6.38 5.84 -10.27
N GLY A 15 5.23 5.17 -10.41
CA GLY A 15 3.99 5.84 -10.83
C GLY A 15 3.50 6.86 -9.81
N VAL A 16 3.63 6.53 -8.52
CA VAL A 16 3.21 7.41 -7.42
C VAL A 16 4.07 8.67 -7.38
N CYS A 17 5.40 8.53 -7.43
CA CYS A 17 6.33 9.68 -7.45
C CYS A 17 6.09 10.56 -8.68
N TRP A 18 5.96 9.94 -9.88
CA TRP A 18 5.64 10.65 -11.12
C TRP A 18 4.37 11.50 -10.97
N SER A 19 3.30 10.86 -10.51
CA SER A 19 1.97 11.51 -10.38
C SER A 19 2.01 12.65 -9.35
N THR A 20 2.67 12.41 -8.20
CA THR A 20 2.79 13.40 -7.12
C THR A 20 3.56 14.62 -7.59
N VAL A 21 4.74 14.41 -8.20
CA VAL A 21 5.59 15.49 -8.70
C VAL A 21 4.86 16.29 -9.78
N LYS A 22 4.18 15.61 -10.70
CA LYS A 22 3.40 16.25 -11.76
C LYS A 22 2.28 17.14 -11.17
N LYS A 23 1.55 16.63 -10.17
CA LYS A 23 0.44 17.39 -9.53
C LYS A 23 0.95 18.60 -8.75
N LEU A 24 2.17 18.56 -8.24
CA LEU A 24 2.76 19.65 -7.46
C LEU A 24 3.58 20.63 -8.30
N GLY A 25 3.50 20.51 -9.65
CA GLY A 25 4.16 21.44 -10.56
C GLY A 25 5.66 21.21 -10.75
N GLY A 26 6.17 20.07 -10.29
CA GLY A 26 7.56 19.68 -10.55
C GLY A 26 7.74 19.01 -11.91
N THR A 27 8.95 18.64 -12.26
CA THR A 27 9.30 18.00 -13.53
C THR A 27 8.97 16.50 -13.44
N PRO A 28 7.98 15.99 -14.21
CA PRO A 28 7.53 14.60 -14.06
C PRO A 28 8.63 13.54 -14.25
N ILE A 29 9.61 13.79 -15.13
CA ILE A 29 10.72 12.85 -15.35
C ILE A 29 11.56 12.69 -14.08
N LEU A 30 11.72 13.73 -13.28
CA LEU A 30 12.44 13.63 -12.00
C LEU A 30 11.67 12.74 -11.02
N GLY A 31 10.33 12.80 -11.06
CA GLY A 31 9.49 11.89 -10.28
C GLY A 31 9.70 10.43 -10.66
N ILE A 32 9.80 10.15 -11.98
CA ILE A 32 10.12 8.81 -12.47
C ILE A 32 11.51 8.39 -11.96
N THR A 33 12.50 9.27 -12.13
CA THR A 33 13.90 8.99 -11.71
C THR A 33 13.96 8.66 -10.23
N LEU A 34 13.32 9.50 -9.40
CA LEU A 34 13.23 9.25 -7.96
C LEU A 34 12.58 7.88 -7.68
N GLY A 35 11.42 7.62 -8.28
CA GLY A 35 10.72 6.35 -8.07
C GLY A 35 11.56 5.14 -8.45
N VAL A 36 12.31 5.21 -9.56
CA VAL A 36 13.20 4.12 -10.00
C VAL A 36 14.33 3.91 -8.99
N THR A 37 14.92 5.02 -8.46
CA THR A 37 15.97 4.89 -7.44
C THR A 37 15.43 4.26 -6.15
N LEU A 38 14.19 4.57 -5.78
CA LEU A 38 13.57 4.01 -4.55
C LEU A 38 13.28 2.51 -4.65
N VAL A 39 13.18 1.95 -5.87
CA VAL A 39 12.96 0.50 -6.06
C VAL A 39 14.18 -0.20 -6.68
N SER A 40 15.34 0.45 -6.63
CA SER A 40 16.58 -0.07 -7.22
C SER A 40 16.93 -1.44 -6.62
N PRO A 41 17.43 -2.39 -7.45
CA PRO A 41 17.88 -3.69 -6.95
C PRO A 41 19.12 -3.61 -6.05
N GLN A 42 19.76 -2.45 -5.96
CA GLN A 42 20.87 -2.21 -5.02
C GLN A 42 20.39 -2.04 -3.58
N LEU A 43 19.07 -1.85 -3.41
CA LEU A 43 18.44 -1.74 -2.10
C LEU A 43 17.85 -3.09 -1.71
N MET A 44 17.85 -3.40 -0.42
CA MET A 44 17.16 -4.60 0.07
C MET A 44 15.67 -4.49 -0.31
N ASN A 45 15.14 -5.56 -0.86
CA ASN A 45 13.74 -5.60 -1.24
C ASN A 45 12.85 -5.41 0.00
N ALA A 46 11.87 -4.52 -0.07
CA ALA A 46 10.94 -4.24 1.03
C ALA A 46 10.20 -5.51 1.51
N TYR A 47 10.00 -6.50 0.64
CA TYR A 47 9.36 -7.78 0.99
C TYR A 47 10.25 -8.68 1.85
N LEU A 48 11.53 -8.33 2.02
CA LEU A 48 12.48 -9.09 2.85
C LEU A 48 12.66 -8.46 4.24
N ILE A 49 11.97 -7.37 4.54
CA ILE A 49 11.98 -6.74 5.87
C ILE A 49 11.52 -7.81 6.89
N GLY A 50 12.31 -7.96 7.96
CA GLY A 50 12.04 -8.95 8.99
C GLY A 50 12.65 -10.33 8.71
N LYS A 51 13.08 -10.61 7.47
CA LYS A 51 13.75 -11.87 7.10
C LYS A 51 15.25 -11.70 6.95
N GLU A 52 15.67 -10.54 6.47
CA GLU A 52 17.08 -10.22 6.25
C GLU A 52 17.43 -8.92 6.94
N VAL A 53 18.69 -8.78 7.31
CA VAL A 53 19.21 -7.55 7.91
C VAL A 53 19.65 -6.64 6.77
N PRO A 54 19.11 -5.42 6.68
CA PRO A 54 19.49 -4.52 5.60
C PRO A 54 20.95 -4.06 5.74
N GLU A 55 21.64 -3.94 4.61
CA GLU A 55 22.90 -3.23 4.58
C GLU A 55 22.69 -1.78 4.97
N VAL A 56 23.73 -1.13 5.44
CA VAL A 56 23.67 0.29 5.84
C VAL A 56 24.71 1.10 5.08
N TRP A 57 24.37 2.36 4.80
CA TRP A 57 25.35 3.39 4.45
C TRP A 57 25.80 4.02 5.74
N ASP A 58 27.02 3.73 6.16
CA ASP A 58 27.60 4.25 7.41
C ASP A 58 28.36 5.55 7.09
N PHE A 59 27.87 6.65 7.61
CA PHE A 59 28.50 7.97 7.49
C PHE A 59 29.25 8.37 8.76
N GLY A 60 29.44 7.44 9.69
CA GLY A 60 30.16 7.65 10.93
C GLY A 60 29.33 8.28 12.05
N LEU A 61 28.53 9.28 11.72
CA LEU A 61 27.63 9.95 12.68
C LEU A 61 26.22 9.34 12.69
N PHE A 62 25.83 8.75 11.56
CA PHE A 62 24.53 8.10 11.41
C PHE A 62 24.64 7.04 10.32
N ALA A 63 23.84 6.00 10.46
CA ALA A 63 23.74 4.91 9.50
C ALA A 63 22.34 4.93 8.87
N ILE A 64 22.28 4.82 7.55
CA ILE A 64 21.03 4.81 6.80
C ILE A 64 20.85 3.40 6.23
N GLU A 65 19.73 2.76 6.51
CA GLU A 65 19.41 1.43 6.01
C GLU A 65 19.10 1.48 4.51
N LYS A 66 19.67 0.53 3.76
CA LYS A 66 19.45 0.39 2.31
C LYS A 66 18.19 -0.44 2.06
N VAL A 67 17.03 0.11 2.38
CA VAL A 67 15.75 -0.58 2.19
C VAL A 67 14.98 0.10 1.08
N GLY A 68 14.48 -0.69 0.15
CA GLY A 68 13.68 -0.21 -0.99
C GLY A 68 12.24 0.06 -0.60
N TYR A 69 11.51 0.67 -1.53
CA TYR A 69 10.14 1.13 -1.33
C TYR A 69 9.12 0.31 -2.11
N GLN A 70 9.48 -0.90 -2.53
CA GLN A 70 8.59 -1.74 -3.34
C GLN A 70 7.21 -1.84 -2.69
N ALA A 71 6.15 -1.58 -3.46
CA ALA A 71 4.74 -1.61 -3.06
C ALA A 71 4.34 -0.58 -1.99
N GLN A 72 5.22 0.36 -1.63
CA GLN A 72 4.93 1.35 -0.57
C GLN A 72 4.42 2.65 -1.17
N VAL A 73 3.15 2.98 -0.93
CA VAL A 73 2.48 4.17 -1.49
C VAL A 73 2.80 5.43 -0.67
N ILE A 74 2.62 5.37 0.67
CA ILE A 74 2.73 6.56 1.52
C ILE A 74 4.16 7.12 1.50
N PRO A 75 5.22 6.31 1.74
CA PRO A 75 6.58 6.85 1.64
C PRO A 75 6.90 7.39 0.24
N ALA A 76 6.36 6.77 -0.82
CA ALA A 76 6.56 7.24 -2.19
C ALA A 76 5.90 8.61 -2.43
N ILE A 77 4.68 8.83 -1.90
CA ILE A 77 4.01 10.14 -1.96
C ILE A 77 4.88 11.19 -1.24
N LEU A 78 5.32 10.89 -0.03
CA LEU A 78 6.13 11.82 0.77
C LEU A 78 7.45 12.16 0.06
N ALA A 79 8.10 11.16 -0.53
CA ALA A 79 9.32 11.37 -1.31
C ALA A 79 9.05 12.26 -2.55
N GLY A 80 7.93 12.01 -3.24
CA GLY A 80 7.51 12.83 -4.38
C GLY A 80 7.19 14.28 -3.98
N VAL A 81 6.53 14.48 -2.82
CA VAL A 81 6.27 15.81 -2.26
C VAL A 81 7.59 16.52 -1.95
N ALA A 82 8.52 15.81 -1.29
CA ALA A 82 9.84 16.37 -0.96
C ALA A 82 10.58 16.80 -2.23
N LEU A 83 10.58 15.95 -3.26
CA LEU A 83 11.22 16.27 -4.54
C LEU A 83 10.60 17.52 -5.18
N ALA A 84 9.28 17.58 -5.28
CA ALA A 84 8.59 18.71 -5.90
C ALA A 84 8.87 20.01 -5.11
N PHE A 85 8.89 19.92 -3.78
CA PHE A 85 9.16 21.06 -2.91
C PHE A 85 10.59 21.57 -3.12
N ILE A 86 11.57 20.66 -3.09
CA ILE A 86 12.99 21.00 -3.28
C ILE A 86 13.20 21.61 -4.67
N GLU A 87 12.68 20.94 -5.71
CA GLU A 87 12.81 21.40 -7.09
C GLU A 87 12.21 22.79 -7.27
N ASN A 88 10.98 23.02 -6.80
CA ASN A 88 10.30 24.30 -6.95
C ASN A 88 11.01 25.43 -6.21
N ASN A 89 11.62 25.14 -5.07
CA ASN A 89 12.42 26.15 -4.34
C ASN A 89 13.74 26.43 -5.05
N LEU A 90 14.43 25.38 -5.53
CA LEU A 90 15.68 25.56 -6.28
C LEU A 90 15.48 26.37 -7.55
N ARG A 91 14.34 26.19 -8.22
CA ARG A 91 13.98 26.97 -9.42
C ARG A 91 13.96 28.48 -9.19
N ARG A 92 13.69 28.90 -7.94
CA ARG A 92 13.63 30.33 -7.57
C ARG A 92 14.98 30.94 -7.23
N VAL A 93 15.95 30.08 -6.88
CA VAL A 93 17.26 30.53 -6.35
C VAL A 93 18.38 30.37 -7.39
N VAL A 94 18.30 29.29 -8.19
CA VAL A 94 19.37 28.95 -9.13
C VAL A 94 19.31 29.87 -10.38
N PRO A 95 20.44 30.52 -10.76
CA PRO A 95 20.46 31.31 -11.98
C PRO A 95 20.15 30.48 -13.24
N SER A 96 19.58 31.16 -14.26
CA SER A 96 19.10 30.50 -15.48
C SER A 96 20.16 29.71 -16.24
N TYR A 97 21.42 30.15 -16.19
CA TYR A 97 22.51 29.45 -16.91
C TYR A 97 22.91 28.11 -16.26
N LEU A 98 22.65 27.93 -14.97
CA LEU A 98 22.90 26.66 -14.24
C LEU A 98 21.66 25.81 -14.05
N TYR A 99 20.51 26.37 -14.35
CA TYR A 99 19.19 25.80 -14.04
C TYR A 99 19.06 24.35 -14.55
N LEU A 100 19.46 24.12 -15.81
CA LEU A 100 19.22 22.84 -16.48
C LEU A 100 20.00 21.68 -15.83
N VAL A 101 21.11 21.99 -15.17
CA VAL A 101 21.97 20.97 -14.55
C VAL A 101 21.76 20.91 -13.03
N VAL A 102 21.84 22.08 -12.37
CA VAL A 102 21.85 22.13 -10.91
C VAL A 102 20.50 21.73 -10.31
N VAL A 103 19.41 22.23 -10.89
CA VAL A 103 18.07 21.98 -10.31
C VAL A 103 17.75 20.48 -10.30
N PRO A 104 17.78 19.74 -11.44
CA PRO A 104 17.45 18.33 -11.39
C PRO A 104 18.45 17.50 -10.57
N PHE A 105 19.75 17.80 -10.68
CA PHE A 105 20.80 17.05 -10.00
C PHE A 105 20.66 17.16 -8.48
N VAL A 106 20.59 18.39 -7.97
CA VAL A 106 20.49 18.64 -6.52
C VAL A 106 19.16 18.13 -5.97
N SER A 107 18.04 18.36 -6.72
CA SER A 107 16.71 17.91 -6.28
C SER A 107 16.67 16.41 -6.08
N ILE A 108 17.21 15.64 -7.04
CA ILE A 108 17.20 14.15 -6.95
C ILE A 108 18.08 13.71 -5.77
N ILE A 109 19.30 14.20 -5.66
CA ILE A 109 20.23 13.76 -4.60
C ILE A 109 19.63 14.03 -3.22
N VAL A 110 19.18 15.27 -3.00
CA VAL A 110 18.64 15.66 -1.69
C VAL A 110 17.38 14.83 -1.39
N SER A 111 16.52 14.61 -2.40
CA SER A 111 15.28 13.82 -2.21
C SER A 111 15.57 12.37 -1.90
N VAL A 112 16.55 11.75 -2.56
CA VAL A 112 16.95 10.36 -2.28
C VAL A 112 17.49 10.23 -0.85
N VAL A 113 18.35 11.17 -0.44
CA VAL A 113 18.88 11.18 0.94
C VAL A 113 17.75 11.34 1.95
N LEU A 114 16.85 12.32 1.73
CA LEU A 114 15.70 12.53 2.62
C LEU A 114 14.78 11.29 2.67
N ALA A 115 14.56 10.66 1.52
CA ALA A 115 13.75 9.46 1.45
C ALA A 115 14.33 8.39 2.37
N HIS A 116 15.60 8.03 2.21
CA HIS A 116 16.19 6.94 2.97
C HIS A 116 16.51 7.31 4.42
N ALA A 117 16.94 8.56 4.69
CA ALA A 117 17.33 8.97 6.05
C ALA A 117 16.12 9.22 6.96
N PHE A 118 15.02 9.75 6.43
CA PHE A 118 13.89 10.21 7.25
C PHE A 118 12.56 9.56 6.87
N ILE A 119 12.18 9.63 5.58
CA ILE A 119 10.85 9.20 5.13
C ILE A 119 10.67 7.68 5.31
N GLY A 120 11.69 6.90 4.93
CA GLY A 120 11.68 5.45 5.07
C GLY A 120 11.52 5.00 6.52
N PRO A 121 12.44 5.41 7.42
CA PRO A 121 12.31 5.07 8.84
C PRO A 121 10.97 5.51 9.43
N PHE A 122 10.51 6.73 9.11
CA PHE A 122 9.21 7.24 9.59
C PHE A 122 8.06 6.35 9.10
N GLY A 123 8.10 5.96 7.82
CA GLY A 123 7.09 5.07 7.24
C GLY A 123 7.08 3.70 7.91
N ARG A 124 8.27 3.18 8.24
CA ARG A 124 8.39 1.89 8.95
C ARG A 124 7.84 1.98 10.37
N VAL A 125 8.15 3.05 11.11
CA VAL A 125 7.60 3.25 12.47
C VAL A 125 6.06 3.23 12.45
N ILE A 126 5.46 3.89 11.45
CA ILE A 126 3.99 3.86 11.28
C ILE A 126 3.54 2.42 10.98
N GLY A 127 4.25 1.73 10.08
CA GLY A 127 3.95 0.35 9.71
C GLY A 127 4.01 -0.58 10.93
N ASP A 128 5.07 -0.48 11.72
CA ASP A 128 5.25 -1.28 12.94
C ASP A 128 4.14 -1.02 13.96
N GLY A 129 3.73 0.24 14.08
CA GLY A 129 2.60 0.61 14.96
C GLY A 129 1.29 -0.05 14.51
N VAL A 130 1.03 -0.05 13.21
CA VAL A 130 -0.13 -0.72 12.62
C VAL A 130 -0.02 -2.24 12.85
N ALA A 131 1.19 -2.80 12.65
CA ALA A 131 1.46 -4.22 12.87
C ALA A 131 1.15 -4.63 14.31
N PHE A 132 1.69 -3.87 15.26
CA PHE A 132 1.47 -4.11 16.68
C PHE A 132 -0.03 -4.06 17.03
N ALA A 133 -0.73 -3.03 16.54
CA ALA A 133 -2.17 -2.88 16.79
C ALA A 133 -2.98 -4.05 16.19
N ALA A 134 -2.62 -4.46 14.96
CA ALA A 134 -3.27 -5.58 14.29
C ALA A 134 -3.04 -6.89 15.07
N LYS A 135 -1.78 -7.13 15.50
CA LYS A 135 -1.43 -8.30 16.31
C LYS A 135 -2.24 -8.31 17.61
N ALA A 136 -2.24 -7.20 18.34
CA ALA A 136 -2.97 -7.08 19.60
C ALA A 136 -4.47 -7.34 19.43
N ALA A 137 -5.04 -6.88 18.31
CA ALA A 137 -6.46 -7.09 18.00
C ALA A 137 -6.78 -8.52 17.59
N MET A 138 -5.83 -9.22 16.93
CA MET A 138 -6.08 -10.54 16.34
C MET A 138 -5.65 -11.70 17.22
N THR A 139 -4.99 -11.43 18.36
CA THR A 139 -4.55 -12.48 19.29
C THR A 139 -5.21 -12.27 20.65
N GLY A 140 -5.47 -13.36 21.35
CA GLY A 140 -6.08 -13.32 22.68
C GLY A 140 -7.60 -13.48 22.66
N ASP A 141 -8.21 -13.13 23.77
CA ASP A 141 -9.65 -13.40 24.05
C ASP A 141 -10.60 -12.63 23.13
N PHE A 142 -10.13 -11.52 22.55
CA PHE A 142 -10.95 -10.67 21.69
C PHE A 142 -10.63 -10.86 20.21
N ALA A 143 -9.93 -11.94 19.83
CA ALA A 143 -9.48 -12.21 18.46
C ALA A 143 -10.63 -12.16 17.43
N VAL A 144 -11.80 -12.71 17.79
CA VAL A 144 -12.96 -12.74 16.88
C VAL A 144 -13.44 -11.31 16.58
N ILE A 145 -13.55 -10.48 17.62
CA ILE A 145 -13.99 -9.09 17.47
C ILE A 145 -12.95 -8.30 16.67
N GLY A 146 -11.68 -8.45 17.03
CA GLY A 146 -10.57 -7.76 16.35
C GLY A 146 -10.46 -8.13 14.89
N SER A 147 -10.57 -9.43 14.58
CA SER A 147 -10.51 -9.92 13.19
C SER A 147 -11.69 -9.40 12.37
N THR A 148 -12.88 -9.35 12.96
CA THR A 148 -14.08 -8.82 12.31
C THR A 148 -13.90 -7.33 12.01
N LEU A 149 -13.42 -6.57 13.00
CA LEU A 149 -13.16 -5.13 12.85
C LEU A 149 -12.08 -4.88 11.79
N PHE A 150 -11.00 -5.66 11.80
CA PHE A 150 -9.93 -5.55 10.80
C PHE A 150 -10.48 -5.80 9.39
N GLY A 151 -11.25 -6.88 9.21
CA GLY A 151 -11.86 -7.20 7.91
C GLY A 151 -12.75 -6.07 7.40
N PHE A 152 -13.51 -5.47 8.30
CA PHE A 152 -14.38 -4.32 7.97
C PHE A 152 -13.57 -3.08 7.60
N MET A 153 -12.50 -2.80 8.35
CA MET A 153 -11.65 -1.64 8.12
C MET A 153 -10.70 -1.80 6.93
N TYR A 154 -10.49 -3.03 6.47
CA TYR A 154 -9.50 -3.30 5.41
C TYR A 154 -9.87 -2.58 4.10
N ALA A 155 -11.16 -2.51 3.72
CA ALA A 155 -11.57 -1.82 2.50
C ALA A 155 -11.21 -0.32 2.52
N PRO A 156 -11.50 0.44 3.60
CA PRO A 156 -10.96 1.81 3.72
C PRO A 156 -9.43 1.86 3.67
N LEU A 157 -8.73 0.92 4.28
CA LEU A 157 -7.26 0.87 4.24
C LEU A 157 -6.74 0.69 2.81
N VAL A 158 -7.44 -0.10 2.00
CA VAL A 158 -7.10 -0.28 0.57
C VAL A 158 -7.23 1.06 -0.17
N ILE A 159 -8.32 1.79 0.05
CA ILE A 159 -8.57 3.08 -0.61
C ILE A 159 -7.45 4.08 -0.28
N THR A 160 -6.97 4.09 0.96
CA THR A 160 -5.90 5.01 1.40
C THR A 160 -4.51 4.56 0.96
N GLY A 161 -4.35 3.30 0.52
CA GLY A 161 -3.05 2.72 0.17
C GLY A 161 -2.24 2.24 1.38
N ILE A 162 -2.75 2.42 2.59
CA ILE A 162 -2.07 2.00 3.83
C ILE A 162 -1.99 0.47 3.91
N HIS A 163 -2.92 -0.22 3.24
CA HIS A 163 -2.99 -1.69 3.27
C HIS A 163 -1.66 -2.38 2.91
N HIS A 164 -0.77 -1.73 2.17
CA HIS A 164 0.54 -2.32 1.85
C HIS A 164 1.43 -2.49 3.08
N THR A 165 1.16 -1.75 4.15
CA THR A 165 1.89 -1.95 5.42
C THR A 165 1.53 -3.28 6.09
N THR A 166 0.37 -3.85 5.76
CA THR A 166 -0.04 -5.15 6.32
C THR A 166 0.89 -6.29 5.87
N ASN A 167 1.64 -6.13 4.78
CA ASN A 167 2.64 -7.13 4.37
C ASN A 167 3.74 -7.31 5.44
N ALA A 168 4.21 -6.19 6.02
CA ALA A 168 5.21 -6.24 7.10
C ALA A 168 4.61 -6.89 8.36
N VAL A 169 3.36 -6.53 8.68
CA VAL A 169 2.60 -7.15 9.79
C VAL A 169 2.51 -8.66 9.59
N ASP A 170 2.16 -9.06 8.38
CA ASP A 170 1.98 -10.46 8.02
C ASP A 170 3.27 -11.26 8.20
N LEU A 171 4.40 -10.71 7.71
CA LEU A 171 5.70 -11.35 7.86
C LEU A 171 6.09 -11.51 9.34
N GLN A 172 5.82 -10.51 10.15
CA GLN A 172 6.10 -10.56 11.58
C GLN A 172 5.24 -11.62 12.28
N LEU A 173 3.94 -11.66 11.95
CA LEU A 173 3.04 -12.68 12.51
C LEU A 173 3.46 -14.08 12.10
N MET A 174 3.92 -14.27 10.86
CA MET A 174 4.45 -15.55 10.39
C MET A 174 5.67 -16.00 11.21
N GLN A 175 6.52 -15.06 11.58
CA GLN A 175 7.72 -15.37 12.40
C GLN A 175 7.35 -15.74 13.84
N GLU A 176 6.38 -15.03 14.43
CA GLU A 176 6.03 -15.17 15.84
C GLU A 176 5.03 -16.31 16.10
N LEU A 177 4.04 -16.46 15.20
CA LEU A 177 2.96 -17.43 15.38
C LEU A 177 3.12 -18.68 14.51
N GLY A 178 4.07 -18.65 13.59
CA GLY A 178 4.28 -19.73 12.62
C GLY A 178 3.18 -19.78 11.53
N GLY A 179 2.38 -18.74 11.44
CA GLY A 179 1.29 -18.64 10.45
C GLY A 179 0.70 -17.25 10.48
N THR A 180 -0.17 -16.96 9.53
CA THR A 180 -0.77 -15.64 9.41
C THR A 180 -2.29 -15.70 9.41
N PRO A 181 -2.97 -15.07 10.38
CA PRO A 181 -4.43 -14.92 10.33
C PRO A 181 -4.87 -13.79 9.38
N ILE A 182 -3.94 -12.94 8.95
CA ILE A 182 -4.26 -11.76 8.13
C ILE A 182 -4.63 -12.16 6.70
N TRP A 183 -3.91 -13.09 6.07
CA TRP A 183 -4.13 -13.45 4.68
C TRP A 183 -5.55 -13.95 4.38
N PRO A 184 -6.13 -14.84 5.17
CA PRO A 184 -7.54 -15.22 4.95
C PRO A 184 -8.49 -14.03 5.04
N LEU A 185 -8.25 -13.11 5.99
CA LEU A 185 -9.10 -11.92 6.17
C LEU A 185 -8.94 -10.96 4.97
N ILE A 186 -7.70 -10.78 4.49
CA ILE A 186 -7.41 -9.98 3.30
C ILE A 186 -8.10 -10.60 2.07
N ALA A 187 -7.97 -11.91 1.89
CA ALA A 187 -8.59 -12.62 0.77
C ALA A 187 -10.10 -12.45 0.77
N LEU A 188 -10.73 -12.62 1.93
CA LEU A 188 -12.18 -12.43 2.09
C LEU A 188 -12.60 -10.99 1.78
N SER A 189 -11.83 -10.01 2.30
CA SER A 189 -12.11 -8.61 2.04
C SER A 189 -11.92 -8.26 0.55
N ASN A 190 -10.89 -8.80 -0.10
CA ASN A 190 -10.64 -8.57 -1.53
C ASN A 190 -11.78 -9.20 -2.38
N ILE A 191 -12.25 -10.40 -2.01
CA ILE A 191 -13.38 -11.05 -2.68
C ILE A 191 -14.64 -10.18 -2.51
N ALA A 192 -14.88 -9.67 -1.29
CA ALA A 192 -16.02 -8.80 -1.01
C ALA A 192 -15.93 -7.50 -1.83
N GLN A 193 -14.74 -6.88 -1.89
CA GLN A 193 -14.53 -5.69 -2.70
C GLN A 193 -14.75 -5.97 -4.19
N ALA A 194 -14.19 -7.09 -4.69
CA ALA A 194 -14.37 -7.50 -6.09
C ALA A 194 -15.85 -7.77 -6.39
N SER A 195 -16.54 -8.45 -5.48
CA SER A 195 -17.98 -8.72 -5.62
C SER A 195 -18.77 -7.39 -5.66
N ALA A 196 -18.42 -6.46 -4.79
CA ALA A 196 -19.05 -5.14 -4.76
C ALA A 196 -18.80 -4.38 -6.08
N VAL A 197 -17.63 -4.49 -6.64
CA VAL A 197 -17.30 -3.89 -7.93
C VAL A 197 -18.09 -4.56 -9.07
N VAL A 198 -18.17 -5.86 -9.09
CA VAL A 198 -19.02 -6.61 -10.06
C VAL A 198 -20.50 -6.20 -9.92
N UNK A 199 -20.79 -6.12 -8.91
CA UNK A 199 -22.14 -5.71 -8.63
C UNK A 199 -22.46 -4.29 -8.99
N UNK A 200 -21.53 -3.65 -8.88
CA UNK A 200 -21.55 -2.32 -9.29
C UNK A 200 -21.47 -2.20 -10.77
N UNK A 201 -20.81 -2.98 -11.23
CA UNK A 201 -20.66 -3.05 -12.62
C UNK A 201 -21.88 -3.57 -13.30
N UNK A 202 -22.38 -4.42 -12.73
CA UNK A 202 -23.58 -4.98 -13.20
C UNK A 202 -24.71 -4.01 -13.06
N UNK A 203 -24.61 -3.47 -12.06
CA UNK A 203 -25.56 -2.48 -11.84
C UNK A 203 -25.42 -1.31 -12.78
N UNK A 204 -24.25 -1.07 -13.01
CA UNK A 204 -23.95 -0.06 -13.97
C UNK A 204 -24.33 -0.47 -15.34
N UNK A 205 -24.20 -1.53 -15.47
CA UNK A 205 -24.54 -2.10 -16.72
C UNK A 205 -26.02 -2.22 -16.90
N UNK A 206 -26.61 -2.52 -15.97
CA UNK A 206 -28.00 -2.54 -15.89
C UNK A 206 -28.58 -1.16 -15.86
N UNK A 207 -27.93 -0.47 -15.26
CA UNK A 207 -28.28 0.88 -15.25
C UNK A 207 -28.14 1.54 -16.60
N UNK A 208 -27.19 1.13 -17.10
CA UNK A 208 -26.98 1.62 -18.41
C UNK A 208 -28.01 1.10 -19.37
N UNK A 209 -28.28 0.01 -19.04
CA UNK A 209 -29.26 -0.60 -19.82
C UNK A 209 -30.59 -0.19 -19.44
N UNK A 210 -30.51 -0.04 -18.51
CA UNK A 210 -31.70 0.48 -17.95
C UNK A 210 -31.72 1.96 -17.85
N UNK A 211 -30.80 2.34 -18.15
CA UNK A 211 -30.70 3.67 -18.19
C UNK A 211 -31.83 4.32 -18.77
N UNK A 212 -32.08 3.57 -19.26
CA UNK A 212 -33.17 3.87 -19.80
C UNK A 212 -34.26 3.58 -18.81
N UNK A 213 -33.99 2.82 -18.41
CA UNK A 213 -34.96 2.41 -17.53
C UNK A 213 -34.77 3.00 -16.20
N UNK A 214 -34.16 3.71 -16.71
CA UNK A 214 -34.00 4.22 -15.64
C UNK A 214 -33.47 4.59 -14.37
N UNK A 215 -33.61 5.46 -14.28
CA UNK A 215 -33.23 5.96 -13.11
C UNK A 215 -33.62 5.19 -11.90
N UNK A 216 -34.46 4.53 -12.26
CA UNK A 216 -34.96 3.76 -11.19
C UNK A 216 -34.07 2.63 -10.86
N UNK A 217 -33.65 2.23 -11.91
CA UNK A 217 -32.77 1.19 -11.75
C UNK A 217 -31.49 1.69 -11.18
N UNK A 218 -31.32 2.77 -11.44
CA UNK A 218 -30.16 3.24 -10.88
C UNK A 218 -30.22 3.29 -9.38
N UNK A 219 -31.25 3.53 -9.01
CA UNK A 219 -31.41 3.62 -7.62
C UNK A 219 -31.40 2.29 -6.97
N UNK A 220 -31.87 1.59 -7.74
CA UNK A 220 -31.88 0.23 -7.29
C UNK A 220 -30.52 -0.38 -7.29
N UNK A 221 -30.05 0.00 -8.24
CA UNK A 221 -28.73 -0.51 -8.42
C UNK A 221 -27.79 0.04 -7.40
N UNK A 222 -28.06 1.08 -7.18
CA UNK A 222 -27.24 1.62 -6.16
C UNK A 222 -27.56 1.04 -4.80
N UNK A 223 -28.63 0.83 -4.76
CA UNK A 223 -29.04 0.20 -3.54
C UNK A 223 -28.55 -1.20 -3.47
N UNK A 224 -28.55 -1.66 -4.55
CA UNK A 224 -28.01 -2.97 -4.65
C UNK A 224 -26.53 -3.02 -4.47
N UNK A 225 -26.13 -2.12 -4.94
CA UNK A 225 -24.73 -2.05 -4.74
C UNK A 225 -24.42 -1.72 -3.28
N UNK A 226 -25.19 -1.04 -2.89
CA UNK A 226 -24.97 -0.75 -1.53
C UNK A 226 -25.36 -1.87 -0.63
N UNK A 227 -26.16 -2.38 -1.12
CA UNK A 227 -26.53 -3.56 -0.41
C UNK A 227 -25.52 -4.66 -0.54
N UNK A 228 -25.17 -4.65 -1.68
CA UNK A 228 -24.16 -5.62 -1.94
C UNK A 228 -22.88 -5.32 -1.21
N UNK A 229 -22.77 -4.19 -1.24
CA UNK A 229 -21.62 -3.87 -0.52
C UNK A 229 -21.84 -4.03 0.98
N UNK A 230 -22.90 -3.84 1.25
CA UNK A 230 -23.19 -4.06 2.62
C UNK A 230 -23.27 -5.49 2.95
N UNK A 231 -23.62 -6.02 1.97
CA UNK A 231 -23.65 -7.45 2.14
C UNK A 231 -22.28 -8.07 2.12
N UNK A 232 -21.78 -7.55 1.26
CA UNK A 232 -20.43 -8.01 1.15
C UNK A 232 -19.66 -7.65 2.39
N UNK A 233 -19.93 -6.66 2.77
CA UNK A 233 -19.24 -6.34 3.94
C UNK A 233 -19.73 -7.10 5.13
N UNK A 234 -20.84 -7.34 4.99
CA UNK A 234 -21.36 -8.16 6.02
C UNK A 234 -20.89 -9.57 5.91
N UNK A 235 -20.81 -9.87 4.67
CA UNK A 235 -20.28 -11.19 4.43
C UNK A 235 -18.83 -11.28 4.78
N UNK A 236 -18.37 -10.32 4.45
CA UNK A 236 -16.98 -10.32 4.76
C UNK A 236 -16.78 -10.30 6.25
N UNK A 237 -17.55 -9.67 6.80
CA UNK A 237 -17.39 -9.68 8.21
C UNK A 237 -17.78 -10.97 8.84
N UNK A 238 -18.60 -11.48 8.24
CA UNK A 238 -18.98 -12.78 8.72
C UNK A 238 -17.94 -13.81 8.39
N UNK A 239 -17.61 -13.66 7.25
CA UNK A 239 -16.61 -14.57 6.82
C UNK A 239 -15.33 -14.37 7.57
N UNK A 240 -15.18 -13.25 7.80
CA UNK A 240 -13.98 -13.06 8.51
C UNK A 240 -14.01 -13.69 9.88
N UNK A 241 -15.03 -13.63 10.29
CA UNK A 241 -15.15 -14.30 11.55
C UNK A 241 -15.01 -15.78 11.42
N UNK A 242 -15.42 -16.14 10.33
CA UNK A 242 -15.25 -17.54 10.06
C UNK A 242 -13.83 -17.89 9.69
N UNK A 243 -13.43 -17.08 9.03
CA UNK A 243 -12.07 -17.31 8.62
C UNK A 243 -11.12 -17.25 9.78
N UNK A 244 -11.39 -16.43 10.53
CA UNK A 244 -10.53 -16.40 11.66
C UNK A 244 -10.59 -17.65 12.46
N UNK A 245 -11.60 -18.07 12.36
CA UNK A 245 -11.70 -19.35 12.99
C UNK A 245 -11.04 -20.44 12.21
N UNK A 246 -11.17 -20.25 10.98
CA UNK A 246 -10.55 -21.21 10.11
C UNK A 246 -9.04 -21.04 10.05
N UNK A 247 -8.75 -19.94 10.16
CA UNK A 247 -7.34 -19.76 10.07
C UNK A 247 -6.60 -20.27 11.26
N UNK A 248 -7.27 -20.20 12.11
CA UNK A 248 -6.67 -20.74 13.27
C UNK A 248 -6.61 -22.23 13.26
N UNK A 249 -7.27 -22.58 12.45
CA UNK A 249 -7.30 -24.00 12.35
C UNK A 249 -6.47 -24.52 11.25
N LEU A 250 -5.84 -23.80 10.43
CA LEU A 250 -5.06 -24.35 9.30
C LEU A 250 -3.63 -24.72 9.73
N PRO A 251 -3.18 -25.90 9.35
CA PRO A 251 -1.78 -26.29 9.59
C PRO A 251 -0.82 -25.39 8.78
N GLN A 252 0.33 -25.11 9.36
CA GLN A 252 1.40 -24.28 8.75
C GLN A 252 1.76 -24.70 7.32
N SER A 253 1.62 -25.98 7.02
CA SER A 253 1.95 -26.53 5.69
C SER A 253 1.04 -26.04 4.56
N VAL A 254 -0.14 -25.57 4.88
CA VAL A 254 -1.11 -25.11 3.87
C VAL A 254 -0.91 -23.64 3.54
N VAL A 255 -0.43 -22.84 4.50
CA VAL A 255 -0.24 -21.40 4.32
C VAL A 255 0.97 -21.09 3.42
N ALA A 256 1.94 -22.02 3.35
CA ALA A 256 3.16 -21.83 2.55
C ALA A 256 2.97 -22.11 1.05
N GLN A 257 1.78 -22.56 0.61
CA GLN A 257 1.55 -22.96 -0.79
C GLN A 257 0.60 -22.01 -1.54
N VAL A 258 0.09 -20.94 -0.90
CA VAL A 258 -0.76 -19.93 -1.53
C VAL A 258 0.01 -18.63 -1.70
#